data_31af08b1830b6e910c4ae6b95f485d10
#
_entry.id   31af08b1830b6e910c4ae6b95f485d10
#
_cell.length_a   1.000
_cell.length_b   1.000
_cell.length_c   1.000
_cell.angle_alpha   90.00
_cell.angle_beta   90.00
_cell.angle_gamma   90.00
#
_symmetry.space_group_name_H-M   'P 1'
#
loop_
_entity.id
_entity.type
_entity.pdbx_description
1 polymer ?
#
loop_
_entity_poly.entity_id
_entity_poly.type
_entity_poly.pdbx_seq_one_letter_code
_entity_poly.pdbx_strand_id
1 'polypeptide(L)'
;MSDCETERQRIRQERWRDVILDRIGRDPWVTVYYSERTEFETVCFFSALIPNVKVPEVLGSSSWDLTIGEGVPGTITFYSGGEAETKYYRFGKDDGIEPLIIYRDFHGVMPSYVEISEEFRLFHNLFHDSKSNRYLGMDENGDSEEIALLDGESVKIKLNQIRSFLSRKEMHLAVFFDIREASRHTLEELGVQETSEQSRQDNLACELCIRKGDLEPGVQTISRLVGKKLIAGPPVQETGGFFSEKNQEFASFVIGVDQAGNEVAHTCNPKELANYFGANPTAPHCLTPVFFRREVLTKYYANPKRFSVEDGYLRCRGVWGLRMDNNHAKYVVVFLGDLGADLSYKEQLYWRSYNIRPEGGISAVCFRRSFLGEFADADRTDLVFKSVLSTFNRDWSAVYGWPLFKPLSDADSHCLVALHIPLTEDEAEFDSQVLALAKILIESLNEGKLRDAVPELDPNTKGISKLERFLQVKGLTDCQAHIKFMRNLHDLRHGAGHRKGEAFQRAAAEFGLGDKNAGAVFDAILRKAVDLLRYLNCRLLGVGSAEPAQT
;
A
#
# COMPACT_ATOMS: atom_id res chain seq x y z
N MET A 1 12.35 -1.61 -46.38
CA MET A 1 11.06 -1.52 -47.11
C MET A 1 11.11 -0.26 -47.94
N SER A 2 10.55 -0.25 -49.16
CA SER A 2 10.51 0.98 -49.97
C SER A 2 9.56 1.98 -49.28
N ASP A 3 9.79 3.26 -49.47
CA ASP A 3 8.97 4.35 -48.87
C ASP A 3 7.48 4.16 -49.24
N CYS A 4 7.20 3.73 -50.44
CA CYS A 4 5.86 3.43 -50.96
C CYS A 4 5.15 2.24 -50.27
N GLU A 5 5.89 1.22 -49.79
CA GLU A 5 5.29 0.08 -49.06
C GLU A 5 4.85 0.50 -47.66
N THR A 6 5.64 1.34 -47.02
CA THR A 6 5.30 1.89 -45.69
C THR A 6 4.06 2.78 -45.79
N GLU A 7 3.97 3.65 -46.81
CA GLU A 7 2.79 4.49 -47.02
C GLU A 7 1.54 3.67 -47.39
N ARG A 8 1.69 2.61 -48.17
CA ARG A 8 0.59 1.66 -48.47
C ARG A 8 0.00 1.07 -47.20
N GLN A 9 0.86 0.59 -46.29
CA GLN A 9 0.42 0.03 -45.01
C GLN A 9 -0.30 1.09 -44.14
N ARG A 10 0.19 2.32 -44.15
CA ARG A 10 -0.49 3.44 -43.48
C ARG A 10 -1.87 3.70 -44.05
N ILE A 11 -1.98 3.90 -45.36
CA ILE A 11 -3.26 4.15 -46.04
C ILE A 11 -4.24 2.99 -45.85
N ARG A 12 -3.79 1.74 -45.77
CA ARG A 12 -4.62 0.59 -45.40
C ARG A 12 -4.96 0.53 -43.91
N GLN A 13 -4.41 1.41 -43.11
CA GLN A 13 -4.64 1.45 -41.65
C GLN A 13 -4.24 0.13 -40.95
N GLU A 14 -3.27 -0.61 -41.46
CA GLU A 14 -2.96 -1.96 -40.98
C GLU A 14 -2.60 -1.98 -39.50
N ARG A 15 -1.73 -1.07 -39.07
CA ARG A 15 -1.35 -0.89 -37.63
C ARG A 15 -2.55 -0.65 -36.72
N TRP A 16 -3.43 0.27 -37.13
CA TRP A 16 -4.55 0.68 -36.30
C TRP A 16 -5.67 -0.37 -36.29
N ARG A 17 -5.85 -1.08 -37.41
CA ARG A 17 -6.78 -2.23 -37.48
C ARG A 17 -6.35 -3.31 -36.48
N ASP A 18 -5.06 -3.66 -36.43
CA ASP A 18 -4.52 -4.62 -35.44
C ASP A 18 -4.79 -4.16 -34.00
N VAL A 19 -4.47 -2.90 -33.67
CA VAL A 19 -4.75 -2.34 -32.34
C VAL A 19 -6.23 -2.42 -31.98
N ILE A 20 -7.12 -2.04 -32.90
CA ILE A 20 -8.56 -2.02 -32.64
C ILE A 20 -9.14 -3.44 -32.55
N LEU A 21 -8.77 -4.34 -33.45
CA LEU A 21 -9.34 -5.68 -33.51
C LEU A 21 -8.82 -6.57 -32.39
N ASP A 22 -7.51 -6.53 -32.13
CA ASP A 22 -6.85 -7.55 -31.34
C ASP A 22 -6.35 -7.09 -29.98
N ARG A 23 -6.08 -5.78 -29.79
CA ARG A 23 -5.46 -5.28 -28.57
C ARG A 23 -6.41 -4.57 -27.61
N ILE A 24 -7.30 -3.68 -28.12
CA ILE A 24 -8.28 -2.99 -27.26
C ILE A 24 -9.17 -4.00 -26.54
N GLY A 25 -9.16 -3.96 -25.20
CA GLY A 25 -9.92 -4.87 -24.33
C GLY A 25 -9.29 -6.24 -24.11
N ARG A 26 -8.05 -6.48 -24.62
CA ARG A 26 -7.24 -7.69 -24.35
C ARG A 26 -5.91 -7.35 -23.71
N ASP A 27 -5.23 -6.29 -24.17
CA ASP A 27 -3.98 -5.84 -23.58
C ASP A 27 -4.21 -5.38 -22.13
N PRO A 28 -3.20 -5.51 -21.25
CA PRO A 28 -3.29 -5.07 -19.87
C PRO A 28 -3.58 -3.58 -19.72
N TRP A 29 -3.21 -2.77 -20.71
CA TRP A 29 -3.43 -1.33 -20.75
C TRP A 29 -4.35 -0.95 -21.89
N VAL A 30 -5.33 -0.10 -21.61
CA VAL A 30 -6.27 0.44 -22.59
C VAL A 30 -5.97 1.92 -22.78
N THR A 31 -5.73 2.34 -24.02
CA THR A 31 -5.71 3.75 -24.39
C THR A 31 -7.16 4.25 -24.45
N VAL A 32 -7.54 5.07 -23.47
CA VAL A 32 -8.89 5.62 -23.31
C VAL A 32 -9.03 7.05 -23.86
N TYR A 33 -7.91 7.70 -24.08
CA TYR A 33 -7.80 8.98 -24.74
C TYR A 33 -6.46 9.07 -25.47
N TYR A 34 -6.48 9.59 -26.68
CA TYR A 34 -5.29 9.91 -27.46
C TYR A 34 -5.62 10.96 -28.50
N SER A 35 -4.78 11.96 -28.67
CA SER A 35 -4.95 12.98 -29.70
C SER A 35 -3.60 13.37 -30.27
N GLU A 36 -3.35 13.03 -31.52
CA GLU A 36 -2.14 13.41 -32.25
C GLU A 36 -2.50 13.90 -33.64
N ARG A 37 -1.83 14.93 -34.08
CA ARG A 37 -1.98 15.47 -35.41
C ARG A 37 -0.62 15.82 -36.01
N THR A 38 -0.34 15.22 -37.15
CA THR A 38 0.81 15.54 -38.01
C THR A 38 0.32 16.07 -39.35
N GLU A 39 1.23 16.32 -40.31
CA GLU A 39 0.89 16.74 -41.67
C GLU A 39 0.05 15.68 -42.41
N PHE A 40 0.33 14.38 -42.18
CA PHE A 40 -0.27 13.26 -42.92
C PHE A 40 -1.09 12.30 -42.09
N GLU A 41 -1.10 12.48 -40.76
CA GLU A 41 -1.81 11.58 -39.86
C GLU A 41 -2.56 12.40 -38.80
N THR A 42 -3.81 12.03 -38.57
CA THR A 42 -4.58 12.49 -37.41
C THR A 42 -5.14 11.26 -36.71
N VAL A 43 -4.83 11.11 -35.43
CA VAL A 43 -5.32 10.00 -34.61
C VAL A 43 -6.04 10.56 -33.40
N CYS A 44 -7.31 10.18 -33.26
CA CYS A 44 -8.11 10.54 -32.10
C CYS A 44 -8.73 9.30 -31.49
N PHE A 45 -8.51 9.11 -30.20
CA PHE A 45 -9.24 8.17 -29.35
C PHE A 45 -9.95 8.96 -28.26
N PHE A 46 -11.19 8.61 -28.01
CA PHE A 46 -11.99 9.15 -26.93
C PHE A 46 -12.80 8.03 -26.30
N SER A 47 -13.20 8.16 -25.04
CA SER A 47 -13.97 7.10 -24.39
C SER A 47 -15.13 7.63 -23.57
N ALA A 48 -16.17 6.81 -23.46
CA ALA A 48 -17.36 7.10 -22.67
C ALA A 48 -17.95 5.84 -22.05
N LEU A 49 -18.63 6.02 -20.95
CA LEU A 49 -19.39 5.00 -20.25
C LEU A 49 -20.80 4.93 -20.83
N ILE A 50 -21.19 3.78 -21.33
CA ILE A 50 -22.47 3.55 -22.03
C ILE A 50 -23.33 2.63 -21.16
N PRO A 51 -24.58 3.02 -20.81
CA PRO A 51 -25.52 2.10 -20.16
C PRO A 51 -25.76 0.83 -20.98
N ASN A 52 -25.88 -0.32 -20.33
CA ASN A 52 -26.07 -1.60 -21.01
C ASN A 52 -27.25 -1.59 -21.99
N VAL A 53 -28.33 -0.89 -21.65
CA VAL A 53 -29.52 -0.76 -22.51
C VAL A 53 -29.27 0.02 -23.81
N LYS A 54 -28.23 0.86 -23.85
CA LYS A 54 -27.85 1.67 -25.01
C LYS A 54 -26.87 0.97 -25.97
N VAL A 55 -26.28 -0.15 -25.58
CA VAL A 55 -25.27 -0.86 -26.37
C VAL A 55 -25.73 -1.19 -27.80
N PRO A 56 -26.97 -1.71 -28.03
CA PRO A 56 -27.43 -1.98 -29.40
C PRO A 56 -27.54 -0.73 -30.26
N GLU A 57 -28.00 0.39 -29.70
CA GLU A 57 -28.11 1.67 -30.40
C GLU A 57 -26.71 2.20 -30.77
N VAL A 58 -25.77 2.16 -29.84
CA VAL A 58 -24.40 2.61 -30.05
C VAL A 58 -23.67 1.81 -31.11
N LEU A 59 -23.87 0.49 -31.16
CA LEU A 59 -23.28 -0.38 -32.20
C LEU A 59 -24.05 -0.35 -33.52
N GLY A 60 -25.23 0.26 -33.58
CA GLY A 60 -26.04 0.41 -34.78
C GLY A 60 -25.38 1.28 -35.86
N SER A 61 -24.41 2.10 -35.49
CA SER A 61 -23.68 3.02 -36.38
C SER A 61 -22.18 2.96 -36.14
N SER A 62 -21.39 3.15 -37.20
CA SER A 62 -19.95 3.41 -37.12
C SER A 62 -19.63 4.88 -36.81
N SER A 63 -20.61 5.76 -36.91
CA SER A 63 -20.41 7.19 -36.67
C SER A 63 -19.91 7.49 -35.26
N TRP A 64 -19.22 8.62 -35.13
CA TRP A 64 -18.61 9.07 -33.88
C TRP A 64 -19.51 10.04 -33.08
N ASP A 65 -20.79 10.04 -33.39
CA ASP A 65 -21.76 10.96 -32.80
C ASP A 65 -22.06 10.66 -31.34
N LEU A 66 -21.03 10.79 -30.55
CA LEU A 66 -21.18 10.93 -29.13
C LEU A 66 -21.48 12.38 -28.81
N THR A 67 -22.69 12.63 -28.73
CA THR A 67 -23.20 13.79 -28.05
C THR A 67 -23.19 13.54 -26.53
N ILE A 68 -22.03 13.25 -26.04
CA ILE A 68 -21.82 13.39 -24.59
C ILE A 68 -21.62 14.86 -24.38
N GLY A 69 -22.53 15.69 -24.49
CA GLY A 69 -22.37 17.10 -24.29
C GLY A 69 -20.98 17.42 -23.72
N GLU A 70 -20.28 18.36 -23.82
CA GLU A 70 -18.87 18.60 -23.48
C GLU A 70 -18.31 17.82 -22.26
N GLY A 71 -19.03 16.79 -21.76
CA GLY A 71 -18.68 15.92 -20.63
C GLY A 71 -18.68 16.61 -19.28
N VAL A 72 -19.19 17.81 -19.20
CA VAL A 72 -19.22 18.65 -18.00
C VAL A 72 -20.65 19.08 -17.66
N PRO A 73 -20.96 19.31 -16.38
CA PRO A 73 -22.23 19.83 -15.94
C PRO A 73 -22.51 21.19 -16.57
N GLY A 74 -23.76 21.41 -16.98
CA GLY A 74 -24.16 22.67 -17.61
C GLY A 74 -25.65 22.85 -17.67
N THR A 75 -26.08 23.97 -18.27
CA THR A 75 -27.48 24.29 -18.48
C THR A 75 -27.75 24.52 -19.95
N ILE A 76 -28.88 24.03 -20.43
CA ILE A 76 -29.38 24.29 -21.79
C ILE A 76 -30.76 24.97 -21.67
N THR A 77 -30.93 26.08 -22.39
CA THR A 77 -32.22 26.79 -22.45
C THR A 77 -32.93 26.42 -23.74
N PHE A 78 -34.13 25.90 -23.61
CA PHE A 78 -35.04 25.60 -24.71
C PHE A 78 -36.04 26.71 -24.86
N TYR A 79 -36.29 27.15 -26.10
CA TYR A 79 -37.30 28.15 -26.42
C TYR A 79 -38.44 27.45 -27.17
N SER A 80 -39.64 27.47 -26.63
CA SER A 80 -40.81 26.91 -27.27
C SER A 80 -42.01 27.84 -27.02
N GLY A 81 -42.68 28.27 -28.09
CA GLY A 81 -43.90 29.09 -28.00
C GLY A 81 -43.76 30.44 -27.31
N GLY A 82 -42.55 31.00 -27.21
CA GLY A 82 -42.26 32.26 -26.52
C GLY A 82 -41.87 32.11 -25.06
N GLU A 83 -41.86 30.88 -24.54
CA GLU A 83 -41.37 30.55 -23.20
C GLU A 83 -39.96 29.97 -23.26
N ALA A 84 -39.12 30.30 -22.26
CA ALA A 84 -37.78 29.80 -22.12
C ALA A 84 -37.72 28.82 -20.93
N GLU A 85 -37.38 27.57 -21.17
CA GLU A 85 -37.16 26.57 -20.13
C GLU A 85 -35.65 26.23 -20.04
N THR A 86 -35.04 26.49 -18.89
CA THR A 86 -33.62 26.15 -18.65
C THR A 86 -33.53 24.87 -17.86
N LYS A 87 -32.85 23.84 -18.43
CA LYS A 87 -32.59 22.55 -17.78
C LYS A 87 -31.13 22.40 -17.47
N TYR A 88 -30.86 21.86 -16.29
CA TYR A 88 -29.50 21.42 -15.87
C TYR A 88 -29.26 20.00 -16.35
N TYR A 89 -28.10 19.76 -16.93
CA TYR A 89 -27.64 18.44 -17.34
C TYR A 89 -26.30 18.14 -16.69
N ARG A 90 -26.17 16.93 -16.14
CA ARG A 90 -24.93 16.51 -15.51
C ARG A 90 -23.82 16.29 -16.53
N PHE A 91 -24.13 15.74 -17.70
CA PHE A 91 -23.16 15.41 -18.74
C PHE A 91 -23.70 15.72 -20.16
N GLY A 92 -24.49 16.72 -20.32
CA GLY A 92 -24.98 17.22 -21.60
C GLY A 92 -26.35 16.71 -22.01
N LYS A 93 -26.57 15.43 -22.26
CA LYS A 93 -27.90 14.85 -22.54
C LYS A 93 -28.32 13.89 -21.42
N ASP A 94 -29.61 13.75 -21.24
CA ASP A 94 -30.22 12.89 -20.21
C ASP A 94 -30.39 11.45 -20.74
N ASP A 95 -29.36 10.92 -21.38
CA ASP A 95 -29.34 9.58 -21.99
C ASP A 95 -28.54 8.55 -21.18
N GLY A 96 -27.99 8.95 -20.05
CA GLY A 96 -27.22 8.10 -19.15
C GLY A 96 -25.78 7.83 -19.60
N ILE A 97 -25.32 8.43 -20.71
CA ILE A 97 -23.92 8.33 -21.15
C ILE A 97 -23.08 9.26 -20.28
N GLU A 98 -21.94 8.77 -19.78
CA GLU A 98 -21.06 9.50 -18.86
C GLU A 98 -19.63 9.54 -19.38
N PRO A 99 -18.87 10.63 -19.15
CA PRO A 99 -17.46 10.67 -19.52
C PRO A 99 -16.62 9.84 -18.55
N LEU A 100 -15.67 9.05 -19.06
CA LEU A 100 -14.57 8.51 -18.28
C LEU A 100 -13.41 9.50 -18.23
N ILE A 101 -13.17 10.18 -19.36
CA ILE A 101 -12.12 11.17 -19.56
C ILE A 101 -12.75 12.53 -19.81
N ILE A 102 -12.23 13.55 -19.16
CA ILE A 102 -12.71 14.93 -19.26
C ILE A 102 -11.57 15.79 -19.79
N TYR A 103 -11.78 16.39 -20.96
CA TYR A 103 -10.86 17.41 -21.49
C TYR A 103 -11.25 18.77 -20.92
N ARG A 104 -10.26 19.44 -20.35
CA ARG A 104 -10.43 20.77 -19.78
C ARG A 104 -9.75 21.78 -20.70
N ASP A 105 -10.55 22.66 -21.30
CA ASP A 105 -10.06 23.76 -22.13
C ASP A 105 -10.32 25.10 -21.44
N PHE A 106 -9.34 25.97 -21.51
CA PHE A 106 -9.39 27.31 -20.91
C PHE A 106 -9.17 28.40 -21.97
N HIS A 107 -9.58 28.13 -23.20
CA HIS A 107 -9.57 29.08 -24.33
C HIS A 107 -8.16 29.67 -24.62
N GLY A 108 -7.11 28.90 -24.38
CA GLY A 108 -5.74 29.35 -24.56
C GLY A 108 -5.20 30.32 -23.48
N VAL A 109 -6.03 30.70 -22.50
CA VAL A 109 -5.61 31.57 -21.38
C VAL A 109 -4.79 30.78 -20.36
N MET A 110 -5.14 29.51 -20.12
CA MET A 110 -4.39 28.55 -19.30
C MET A 110 -4.15 27.27 -20.12
N PRO A 111 -3.14 26.47 -19.77
CA PRO A 111 -2.92 25.19 -20.43
C PRO A 111 -4.14 24.28 -20.33
N SER A 112 -4.53 23.70 -21.45
CA SER A 112 -5.53 22.63 -21.48
C SER A 112 -4.95 21.35 -20.89
N TYR A 113 -5.78 20.52 -20.28
CA TYR A 113 -5.35 19.22 -19.74
C TYR A 113 -6.49 18.21 -19.76
N VAL A 114 -6.12 16.96 -19.56
CA VAL A 114 -7.05 15.83 -19.52
C VAL A 114 -7.07 15.25 -18.10
N GLU A 115 -8.26 14.91 -17.61
CA GLU A 115 -8.43 14.28 -16.30
C GLU A 115 -9.34 13.05 -16.39
N ILE A 116 -9.13 12.09 -15.48
CA ILE A 116 -10.00 10.93 -15.32
C ILE A 116 -11.16 11.33 -14.39
N SER A 117 -12.36 10.85 -14.68
CA SER A 117 -13.57 11.14 -13.88
C SER A 117 -13.32 10.89 -12.39
N GLU A 118 -13.84 11.78 -11.56
CA GLU A 118 -13.67 11.69 -10.10
C GLU A 118 -14.24 10.39 -9.55
N GLU A 119 -15.39 9.94 -10.07
CA GLU A 119 -16.03 8.70 -9.65
C GLU A 119 -15.11 7.49 -9.83
N PHE A 120 -14.41 7.37 -10.97
CA PHE A 120 -13.43 6.31 -11.20
C PHE A 120 -12.26 6.38 -10.20
N ARG A 121 -11.75 7.58 -9.97
CA ARG A 121 -10.63 7.80 -9.03
C ARG A 121 -11.01 7.44 -7.59
N LEU A 122 -12.20 7.83 -7.16
CA LEU A 122 -12.72 7.53 -5.82
C LEU A 122 -13.06 6.03 -5.67
N PHE A 123 -13.67 5.42 -6.70
CA PHE A 123 -14.00 3.99 -6.68
C PHE A 123 -12.77 3.11 -6.43
N HIS A 124 -11.65 3.45 -7.05
CA HIS A 124 -10.38 2.72 -6.91
C HIS A 124 -9.46 3.30 -5.82
N ASN A 125 -9.88 4.34 -5.10
CA ASN A 125 -9.07 5.05 -4.09
C ASN A 125 -7.67 5.41 -4.62
N LEU A 126 -7.60 6.07 -5.78
CA LEU A 126 -6.35 6.35 -6.47
C LEU A 126 -5.64 7.59 -5.90
N PHE A 127 -4.36 7.45 -5.64
CA PHE A 127 -3.46 8.56 -5.34
C PHE A 127 -2.95 9.19 -6.64
N HIS A 128 -3.08 10.51 -6.77
CA HIS A 128 -2.53 11.25 -7.90
C HIS A 128 -1.10 11.71 -7.58
N ASP A 129 -0.12 11.11 -8.22
CA ASP A 129 1.25 11.62 -8.22
C ASP A 129 1.39 12.71 -9.30
N SER A 130 1.25 13.97 -8.88
CA SER A 130 1.30 15.13 -9.77
C SER A 130 2.69 15.35 -10.40
N LYS A 131 3.76 14.77 -9.84
CA LYS A 131 5.12 14.93 -10.38
C LYS A 131 5.34 14.06 -11.61
N SER A 132 4.85 12.83 -11.56
CA SER A 132 4.95 11.86 -12.67
C SER A 132 3.68 11.82 -13.52
N ASN A 133 2.63 12.56 -13.13
CA ASN A 133 1.31 12.59 -13.74
C ASN A 133 0.71 11.17 -13.89
N ARG A 134 0.74 10.41 -12.78
CA ARG A 134 0.25 9.03 -12.71
C ARG A 134 -0.78 8.88 -11.60
N TYR A 135 -1.70 7.97 -11.79
CA TYR A 135 -2.60 7.53 -10.73
C TYR A 135 -2.14 6.17 -10.22
N LEU A 136 -1.88 6.12 -8.91
CA LEU A 136 -1.39 4.95 -8.20
C LEU A 136 -2.51 4.37 -7.35
N GLY A 137 -2.69 3.08 -7.43
CA GLY A 137 -3.45 2.27 -6.48
C GLY A 137 -2.52 1.61 -5.48
N MET A 138 -3.09 0.95 -4.50
CA MET A 138 -2.37 0.12 -3.54
C MET A 138 -2.85 -1.32 -3.71
N ASP A 139 -1.89 -2.24 -3.87
CA ASP A 139 -2.19 -3.66 -3.93
C ASP A 139 -2.45 -4.26 -2.54
N GLU A 140 -2.83 -5.52 -2.50
CA GLU A 140 -3.07 -6.28 -1.26
C GLU A 140 -1.83 -6.43 -0.35
N ASN A 141 -0.64 -6.23 -0.90
CA ASN A 141 0.61 -6.26 -0.14
C ASN A 141 0.99 -4.88 0.42
N GLY A 142 0.26 -3.81 0.03
CA GLY A 142 0.59 -2.42 0.34
C GLY A 142 1.70 -1.86 -0.55
N ASP A 143 1.95 -2.48 -1.72
CA ASP A 143 2.81 -1.92 -2.75
C ASP A 143 2.01 -0.97 -3.63
N SER A 144 2.63 0.14 -4.06
CA SER A 144 2.00 1.04 -5.02
C SER A 144 2.03 0.42 -6.41
N GLU A 145 0.88 0.44 -7.08
CA GLU A 145 0.69 -0.05 -8.43
C GLU A 145 0.23 1.09 -9.34
N GLU A 146 0.86 1.23 -10.52
CA GLU A 146 0.40 2.20 -11.52
C GLU A 146 -0.93 1.73 -12.13
N ILE A 147 -1.98 2.54 -11.98
CA ILE A 147 -3.34 2.25 -12.46
C ILE A 147 -3.66 3.04 -13.72
N ALA A 148 -3.23 4.29 -13.77
CA ALA A 148 -3.41 5.12 -14.95
C ALA A 148 -2.20 6.03 -15.20
N LEU A 149 -1.90 6.25 -16.46
CA LEU A 149 -0.81 7.07 -16.97
C LEU A 149 -1.40 8.20 -17.81
N LEU A 150 -1.05 9.43 -17.49
CA LEU A 150 -1.44 10.62 -18.23
C LEU A 150 -0.18 11.25 -18.84
N ASP A 151 -0.11 11.18 -20.15
CA ASP A 151 0.99 11.74 -20.94
C ASP A 151 0.37 12.76 -21.90
N GLY A 152 0.31 14.03 -21.47
CA GLY A 152 -0.22 15.17 -22.23
C GLY A 152 -1.31 14.90 -23.28
N GLU A 153 -1.01 14.08 -24.26
CA GLU A 153 -1.86 13.70 -25.40
C GLU A 153 -2.50 12.31 -25.27
N SER A 154 -2.14 11.55 -24.21
CA SER A 154 -2.55 10.15 -24.03
C SER A 154 -2.97 9.87 -22.60
N VAL A 155 -4.08 9.13 -22.45
CA VAL A 155 -4.47 8.51 -21.18
C VAL A 155 -4.60 7.01 -21.36
N LYS A 156 -3.85 6.26 -20.55
CA LYS A 156 -3.93 4.79 -20.50
C LYS A 156 -4.36 4.35 -19.11
N ILE A 157 -5.27 3.38 -19.06
CA ILE A 157 -5.78 2.82 -17.80
C ILE A 157 -5.66 1.31 -17.86
N LYS A 158 -5.36 0.65 -16.73
CA LYS A 158 -5.33 -0.81 -16.65
C LYS A 158 -6.70 -1.42 -16.91
N LEU A 159 -6.73 -2.44 -17.78
CA LEU A 159 -7.95 -3.12 -18.21
C LEU A 159 -8.73 -3.76 -17.04
N ASN A 160 -8.03 -4.37 -16.09
CA ASN A 160 -8.68 -4.98 -14.93
C ASN A 160 -9.42 -3.95 -14.07
N GLN A 161 -8.87 -2.75 -13.89
CA GLN A 161 -9.51 -1.67 -13.14
C GLN A 161 -10.74 -1.11 -13.89
N ILE A 162 -10.60 -0.94 -15.22
CA ILE A 162 -11.75 -0.57 -16.06
C ILE A 162 -12.87 -1.61 -15.90
N ARG A 163 -12.57 -2.89 -16.06
CA ARG A 163 -13.56 -3.97 -15.98
C ARG A 163 -14.23 -4.08 -14.61
N SER A 164 -13.47 -3.91 -13.53
CA SER A 164 -14.00 -3.90 -12.18
C SER A 164 -15.02 -2.76 -11.98
N PHE A 165 -14.69 -1.58 -12.45
CA PHE A 165 -15.58 -0.41 -12.38
C PHE A 165 -16.85 -0.61 -13.22
N LEU A 166 -16.70 -1.06 -14.47
CA LEU A 166 -17.81 -1.31 -15.39
C LEU A 166 -18.80 -2.34 -14.85
N SER A 167 -18.29 -3.43 -14.24
CA SER A 167 -19.11 -4.45 -13.62
C SER A 167 -20.02 -3.90 -12.53
N ARG A 168 -19.48 -3.06 -11.65
CA ARG A 168 -20.22 -2.49 -10.52
C ARG A 168 -21.18 -1.37 -10.94
N LYS A 169 -20.81 -0.64 -11.99
CA LYS A 169 -21.61 0.43 -12.55
C LYS A 169 -22.67 -0.08 -13.53
N GLU A 170 -22.62 -1.35 -13.94
CA GLU A 170 -23.48 -1.98 -14.94
C GLU A 170 -23.47 -1.23 -16.29
N MET A 171 -22.26 -0.84 -16.72
CA MET A 171 -22.03 -0.09 -17.96
C MET A 171 -20.96 -0.77 -18.82
N HIS A 172 -20.87 -0.33 -20.08
CA HIS A 172 -19.77 -0.64 -21.00
C HIS A 172 -18.89 0.59 -21.19
N LEU A 173 -17.60 0.39 -21.42
CA LEU A 173 -16.73 1.45 -21.92
C LEU A 173 -16.71 1.38 -23.45
N ALA A 174 -17.17 2.43 -24.12
CA ALA A 174 -16.96 2.60 -25.55
C ALA A 174 -15.67 3.39 -25.78
N VAL A 175 -14.72 2.79 -26.48
CA VAL A 175 -13.53 3.45 -26.99
C VAL A 175 -13.80 3.84 -28.44
N PHE A 176 -13.94 5.14 -28.70
CA PHE A 176 -14.17 5.73 -30.01
C PHE A 176 -12.84 6.05 -30.66
N PHE A 177 -12.77 5.90 -31.98
CA PHE A 177 -11.59 6.24 -32.75
C PHE A 177 -11.96 6.89 -34.08
N ASP A 178 -11.20 7.92 -34.48
CA ASP A 178 -11.21 8.55 -35.80
C ASP A 178 -9.74 8.73 -36.23
N ILE A 179 -9.32 7.93 -37.16
CA ILE A 179 -7.94 7.87 -37.63
C ILE A 179 -7.91 8.21 -39.10
N ARG A 180 -7.17 9.24 -39.44
CA ARG A 180 -7.08 9.75 -40.81
C ARG A 180 -5.63 9.75 -41.24
N GLU A 181 -5.41 9.17 -42.42
CA GLU A 181 -4.11 9.13 -43.07
C GLU A 181 -4.19 9.78 -44.44
N ALA A 182 -3.16 10.52 -44.77
CA ALA A 182 -3.02 11.18 -46.08
C ALA A 182 -1.71 10.76 -46.76
N SER A 183 -1.71 10.80 -48.08
CA SER A 183 -0.51 10.53 -48.90
C SER A 183 -0.46 11.49 -50.10
N ARG A 184 0.76 11.81 -50.52
CA ARG A 184 1.05 12.54 -51.75
C ARG A 184 1.04 11.64 -52.99
N HIS A 185 1.03 10.31 -52.82
CA HIS A 185 0.93 9.35 -53.87
C HIS A 185 -0.52 9.05 -54.24
N THR A 186 -0.75 8.79 -55.52
CA THR A 186 -2.07 8.38 -56.01
C THR A 186 -2.41 6.96 -55.55
N LEU A 187 -3.68 6.60 -55.62
CA LEU A 187 -4.14 5.23 -55.34
C LEU A 187 -3.43 4.18 -56.21
N GLU A 188 -3.16 4.53 -57.47
CA GLU A 188 -2.49 3.65 -58.41
C GLU A 188 -1.01 3.43 -58.04
N GLU A 189 -0.28 4.48 -57.70
CA GLU A 189 1.10 4.40 -57.23
C GLU A 189 1.23 3.58 -55.94
N LEU A 190 0.26 3.71 -55.04
CA LEU A 190 0.20 2.93 -53.81
C LEU A 190 -0.31 1.51 -54.01
N GLY A 191 -0.84 1.18 -55.19
CA GLY A 191 -1.48 -0.12 -55.47
C GLY A 191 -2.67 -0.42 -54.56
N VAL A 192 -3.46 0.62 -54.23
CA VAL A 192 -4.64 0.55 -53.38
C VAL A 192 -5.87 0.96 -54.17
N GLN A 193 -7.01 0.31 -53.92
CA GLN A 193 -8.29 0.66 -54.56
C GLN A 193 -9.15 1.52 -53.64
N GLU A 194 -10.04 2.32 -54.23
CA GLU A 194 -11.09 2.97 -53.47
C GLU A 194 -11.93 1.94 -52.73
N THR A 195 -12.13 2.15 -51.45
CA THR A 195 -12.78 1.18 -50.56
C THR A 195 -13.68 1.91 -49.57
N SER A 196 -14.85 1.32 -49.32
CA SER A 196 -15.70 1.65 -48.15
C SER A 196 -16.15 0.35 -47.53
N GLU A 197 -15.45 -0.06 -46.49
CA GLU A 197 -15.68 -1.33 -45.79
C GLU A 197 -16.26 -1.07 -44.39
N GLN A 198 -17.43 -1.63 -44.12
CA GLN A 198 -18.02 -1.65 -42.80
C GLN A 198 -17.73 -2.99 -42.11
N SER A 199 -17.29 -2.92 -40.88
CA SER A 199 -17.09 -4.10 -40.02
C SER A 199 -17.96 -3.96 -38.76
N ARG A 200 -18.74 -5.00 -38.49
CA ARG A 200 -19.59 -5.10 -37.31
C ARG A 200 -19.37 -6.44 -36.61
N GLN A 201 -19.16 -6.39 -35.33
CA GLN A 201 -19.05 -7.54 -34.42
C GLN A 201 -19.84 -7.24 -33.15
N ASP A 202 -19.96 -8.20 -32.25
CA ASP A 202 -20.70 -8.05 -30.99
C ASP A 202 -20.28 -6.85 -30.14
N ASN A 203 -19.05 -6.39 -30.29
CA ASN A 203 -18.49 -5.28 -29.52
C ASN A 203 -17.77 -4.23 -30.38
N LEU A 204 -17.95 -4.26 -31.71
CA LEU A 204 -17.25 -3.38 -32.65
C LEU A 204 -18.20 -2.92 -33.74
N ALA A 205 -18.17 -1.62 -34.03
CA ALA A 205 -18.75 -1.05 -35.23
C ALA A 205 -17.76 -0.04 -35.81
N CYS A 206 -17.23 -0.30 -37.02
CA CYS A 206 -16.29 0.59 -37.67
C CYS A 206 -16.44 0.60 -39.20
N GLU A 207 -15.89 1.64 -39.78
CA GLU A 207 -15.82 1.82 -41.23
C GLU A 207 -14.43 2.28 -41.63
N LEU A 208 -13.86 1.64 -42.64
CA LEU A 208 -12.65 2.07 -43.34
C LEU A 208 -13.05 2.62 -44.72
N CYS A 209 -12.72 3.88 -44.96
CA CYS A 209 -12.89 4.54 -46.22
C CYS A 209 -11.53 4.93 -46.79
N ILE A 210 -11.22 4.52 -48.02
CA ILE A 210 -10.03 4.93 -48.78
C ILE A 210 -10.52 5.56 -50.09
N ARG A 211 -10.06 6.76 -50.38
CA ARG A 211 -10.49 7.53 -51.55
C ARG A 211 -9.42 8.50 -52.05
N LYS A 212 -9.65 9.08 -53.21
CA LYS A 212 -8.84 10.20 -53.72
C LYS A 212 -8.91 11.39 -52.80
N GLY A 213 -7.77 12.05 -52.58
CA GLY A 213 -7.67 13.32 -51.90
C GLY A 213 -7.99 14.48 -52.85
N ASP A 214 -9.05 15.21 -52.54
CA ASP A 214 -9.55 16.28 -53.40
C ASP A 214 -9.68 17.65 -52.66
N LEU A 215 -9.42 17.66 -51.34
CA LEU A 215 -9.69 18.78 -50.48
C LEU A 215 -8.45 19.63 -50.09
N GLU A 216 -7.24 19.03 -50.11
CA GLU A 216 -6.02 19.69 -49.71
C GLU A 216 -4.96 19.67 -50.82
N PRO A 217 -4.30 20.81 -51.15
CA PRO A 217 -3.24 20.84 -52.15
C PRO A 217 -2.09 19.88 -51.80
N GLY A 218 -1.74 19.01 -52.73
CA GLY A 218 -0.64 18.05 -52.56
C GLY A 218 -1.04 16.73 -51.90
N VAL A 219 -2.25 16.53 -51.45
CA VAL A 219 -2.78 15.24 -51.00
C VAL A 219 -3.49 14.55 -52.14
N GLN A 220 -3.06 13.34 -52.49
CA GLN A 220 -3.60 12.53 -53.60
C GLN A 220 -4.46 11.35 -53.13
N THR A 221 -4.18 10.84 -51.93
CA THR A 221 -4.93 9.75 -51.34
C THR A 221 -5.20 10.01 -49.88
N ILE A 222 -6.41 9.73 -49.41
CA ILE A 222 -6.81 9.80 -48.01
C ILE A 222 -7.45 8.50 -47.57
N SER A 223 -7.22 8.10 -46.34
CA SER A 223 -8.00 7.04 -45.69
C SER A 223 -8.53 7.51 -44.35
N ARG A 224 -9.65 6.95 -43.94
CA ARG A 224 -10.27 7.19 -42.63
C ARG A 224 -10.78 5.90 -42.07
N LEU A 225 -10.33 5.56 -40.86
CA LEU A 225 -10.88 4.47 -40.06
C LEU A 225 -11.60 5.09 -38.86
N VAL A 226 -12.92 4.95 -38.85
CA VAL A 226 -13.78 5.56 -37.82
C VAL A 226 -14.69 4.52 -37.21
N GLY A 227 -14.91 4.59 -35.90
CA GLY A 227 -15.79 3.65 -35.23
C GLY A 227 -15.64 3.64 -33.72
N LYS A 228 -16.07 2.55 -33.13
CA LYS A 228 -16.05 2.34 -31.69
C LYS A 228 -15.90 0.86 -31.35
N LYS A 229 -15.19 0.58 -30.26
CA LYS A 229 -15.07 -0.75 -29.66
C LYS A 229 -15.51 -0.70 -28.20
N LEU A 230 -16.35 -1.64 -27.82
CA LEU A 230 -16.91 -1.71 -26.46
C LEU A 230 -16.13 -2.72 -25.63
N ILE A 231 -15.92 -2.34 -24.37
CA ILE A 231 -15.34 -3.19 -23.32
C ILE A 231 -16.41 -3.39 -22.26
N ALA A 232 -16.74 -4.64 -21.96
CA ALA A 232 -17.64 -5.03 -20.89
C ALA A 232 -16.89 -5.36 -19.60
N GLY A 233 -17.53 -5.12 -18.47
CA GLY A 233 -17.14 -5.72 -17.19
C GLY A 233 -17.57 -7.19 -17.11
N PRO A 234 -16.95 -8.01 -16.24
CA PRO A 234 -17.46 -9.33 -15.91
C PRO A 234 -18.82 -9.22 -15.19
N PRO A 235 -19.64 -10.29 -15.21
CA PRO A 235 -20.90 -10.31 -14.45
C PRO A 235 -20.68 -9.97 -12.96
N VAL A 236 -21.60 -9.20 -12.35
CA VAL A 236 -21.49 -8.74 -10.95
C VAL A 236 -21.26 -9.89 -9.96
N GLN A 237 -21.85 -11.06 -10.23
CA GLN A 237 -21.68 -12.28 -9.43
C GLN A 237 -20.25 -12.82 -9.44
N GLU A 238 -19.45 -12.46 -10.44
CA GLU A 238 -18.04 -12.85 -10.59
C GLU A 238 -17.08 -11.81 -9.97
N THR A 239 -17.58 -10.63 -9.61
CA THR A 239 -16.81 -9.55 -8.98
C THR A 239 -17.11 -9.48 -7.47
N GLY A 240 -17.28 -10.63 -6.81
CA GLY A 240 -17.46 -10.71 -5.36
C GLY A 240 -16.33 -9.97 -4.62
N GLY A 241 -16.71 -9.07 -3.68
CA GLY A 241 -15.86 -8.38 -2.74
C GLY A 241 -14.56 -7.72 -3.25
N PHE A 242 -13.85 -7.04 -2.39
CA PHE A 242 -12.50 -6.46 -2.66
C PHE A 242 -11.46 -7.51 -3.12
N PHE A 243 -11.78 -8.80 -3.00
CA PHE A 243 -10.99 -9.94 -3.45
C PHE A 243 -11.86 -10.79 -4.38
N SER A 244 -11.47 -10.87 -5.65
CA SER A 244 -12.06 -11.82 -6.60
C SER A 244 -11.85 -13.24 -6.07
N GLU A 245 -12.92 -13.92 -5.66
CA GLU A 245 -12.86 -15.28 -5.12
C GLU A 245 -12.40 -16.35 -6.13
N LYS A 246 -12.32 -16.00 -7.40
CA LYS A 246 -12.02 -16.96 -8.49
C LYS A 246 -10.52 -17.13 -8.70
N ASN A 247 -9.73 -17.65 -7.95
CA ASN A 247 -8.32 -18.08 -8.04
C ASN A 247 -7.45 -17.56 -6.90
N GLN A 248 -8.02 -17.39 -5.69
CA GLN A 248 -7.17 -17.13 -4.54
C GLN A 248 -6.39 -18.41 -4.23
N GLU A 249 -5.08 -18.38 -4.44
CA GLU A 249 -4.19 -19.47 -4.02
C GLU A 249 -3.92 -19.37 -2.52
N PHE A 250 -3.78 -20.53 -1.87
CA PHE A 250 -3.48 -20.63 -0.45
C PHE A 250 -2.28 -21.54 -0.23
N ALA A 251 -1.37 -21.11 0.63
CA ALA A 251 -0.23 -21.91 1.01
C ALA A 251 -0.62 -22.98 2.04
N SER A 252 0.12 -24.09 2.05
CA SER A 252 0.03 -25.10 3.09
C SER A 252 1.15 -24.91 4.12
N PHE A 253 0.82 -25.11 5.40
CA PHE A 253 1.73 -24.97 6.53
C PHE A 253 1.82 -26.26 7.32
N VAL A 254 3.01 -26.56 7.85
CA VAL A 254 3.21 -27.67 8.79
C VAL A 254 2.50 -27.32 10.10
N ILE A 255 1.55 -28.16 10.49
CA ILE A 255 0.69 -27.98 11.68
C ILE A 255 0.92 -29.06 12.74
N GLY A 256 1.72 -30.07 12.44
CA GLY A 256 1.97 -31.18 13.34
C GLY A 256 2.91 -32.21 12.77
N VAL A 257 3.01 -33.33 13.48
CA VAL A 257 3.72 -34.55 13.05
C VAL A 257 2.79 -35.74 13.26
N ASP A 258 2.84 -36.72 12.36
CA ASP A 258 2.11 -37.96 12.48
C ASP A 258 2.78 -38.94 13.47
N GLN A 259 2.19 -40.09 13.69
CA GLN A 259 2.74 -41.14 14.59
C GLN A 259 4.08 -41.72 14.08
N ALA A 260 4.40 -41.58 12.80
CA ALA A 260 5.63 -41.99 12.19
C ALA A 260 6.71 -40.89 12.22
N GLY A 261 6.37 -39.69 12.71
CA GLY A 261 7.27 -38.54 12.78
C GLY A 261 7.37 -37.70 11.51
N ASN A 262 6.50 -37.96 10.52
CA ASN A 262 6.42 -37.16 9.33
C ASN A 262 5.65 -35.85 9.57
N GLU A 263 6.01 -34.80 8.86
CA GLU A 263 5.32 -33.53 8.92
C GLU A 263 3.91 -33.63 8.36
N VAL A 264 2.94 -33.14 9.11
CA VAL A 264 1.55 -32.98 8.67
C VAL A 264 1.35 -31.53 8.31
N ALA A 265 1.06 -31.26 7.02
CA ALA A 265 0.76 -29.94 6.53
C ALA A 265 -0.69 -29.82 6.07
N HIS A 266 -1.27 -28.64 6.23
CA HIS A 266 -2.62 -28.35 5.76
C HIS A 266 -2.70 -26.96 5.14
N THR A 267 -3.61 -26.78 4.19
CA THR A 267 -3.89 -25.48 3.59
C THR A 267 -4.43 -24.49 4.62
N CYS A 268 -4.07 -23.22 4.47
CA CYS A 268 -4.65 -22.13 5.28
C CYS A 268 -5.96 -21.58 4.68
N ASN A 269 -6.50 -22.19 3.61
CA ASN A 269 -7.77 -21.77 3.01
C ASN A 269 -8.90 -21.81 4.04
N PRO A 270 -9.49 -20.67 4.44
CA PRO A 270 -10.55 -20.64 5.46
C PRO A 270 -11.77 -21.47 5.11
N LYS A 271 -12.03 -21.70 3.80
CA LYS A 271 -13.16 -22.53 3.32
C LYS A 271 -12.94 -24.02 3.53
N GLU A 272 -11.70 -24.46 3.74
CA GLU A 272 -11.31 -25.86 3.94
C GLU A 272 -11.04 -26.19 5.43
N LEU A 273 -11.11 -25.20 6.32
CA LEU A 273 -10.87 -25.39 7.75
C LEU A 273 -12.16 -25.63 8.53
N ALA A 274 -12.04 -26.39 9.61
CA ALA A 274 -13.10 -26.48 10.61
C ALA A 274 -13.25 -25.14 11.35
N ASN A 275 -14.48 -24.79 11.70
CA ASN A 275 -14.79 -23.58 12.44
C ASN A 275 -15.91 -23.80 13.48
N TYR A 276 -16.18 -22.77 14.28
CA TYR A 276 -17.23 -22.80 15.32
C TYR A 276 -18.66 -22.96 14.78
N PHE A 277 -18.87 -22.74 13.47
CA PHE A 277 -20.19 -22.90 12.83
C PHE A 277 -20.40 -24.29 12.25
N GLY A 278 -19.48 -25.23 12.48
CA GLY A 278 -19.60 -26.63 12.07
C GLY A 278 -19.20 -26.93 10.62
N ALA A 279 -18.54 -25.98 9.95
CA ALA A 279 -17.94 -26.26 8.63
C ALA A 279 -16.78 -27.26 8.77
N ASN A 280 -16.62 -28.16 7.78
CA ASN A 280 -15.50 -29.10 7.64
C ASN A 280 -15.10 -29.83 8.95
N PRO A 281 -16.00 -30.54 9.65
CA PRO A 281 -15.77 -31.03 11.03
C PRO A 281 -14.59 -32.00 11.17
N THR A 282 -14.09 -32.57 10.08
CA THR A 282 -12.94 -33.49 10.05
C THR A 282 -11.62 -32.81 9.70
N ALA A 283 -11.67 -31.55 9.28
CA ALA A 283 -10.47 -30.78 8.96
C ALA A 283 -9.83 -30.16 10.22
N PRO A 284 -8.56 -29.73 10.16
CA PRO A 284 -7.97 -28.91 11.20
C PRO A 284 -8.79 -27.64 11.46
N HIS A 285 -8.88 -27.25 12.73
CA HIS A 285 -9.64 -26.06 13.12
C HIS A 285 -8.91 -24.78 12.70
N CYS A 286 -9.65 -23.71 12.36
CA CYS A 286 -9.06 -22.42 12.01
C CYS A 286 -8.13 -21.85 13.10
N LEU A 287 -8.33 -22.19 14.37
CA LEU A 287 -7.44 -21.84 15.49
C LEU A 287 -6.28 -22.85 15.70
N THR A 288 -5.96 -23.69 14.73
CA THR A 288 -4.77 -24.55 14.83
C THR A 288 -3.52 -23.65 14.83
N PRO A 289 -2.67 -23.73 15.88
CA PRO A 289 -1.47 -22.88 15.96
C PRO A 289 -0.39 -23.36 14.98
N VAL A 290 0.16 -22.43 14.23
CA VAL A 290 1.27 -22.63 13.29
C VAL A 290 2.48 -21.90 13.81
N PHE A 291 3.63 -22.59 13.88
CA PHE A 291 4.85 -22.10 14.50
C PHE A 291 5.86 -21.62 13.47
N PHE A 292 6.49 -20.50 13.77
CA PHE A 292 7.46 -19.86 12.89
C PHE A 292 8.72 -19.47 13.66
N ARG A 293 9.88 -19.60 13.00
CA ARG A 293 11.11 -18.99 13.51
C ARG A 293 10.91 -17.48 13.62
N ARG A 294 11.47 -16.86 14.65
CA ARG A 294 11.27 -15.43 14.92
C ARG A 294 11.79 -14.51 13.83
N GLU A 295 12.76 -14.99 13.05
CA GLU A 295 13.37 -14.30 11.92
C GLU A 295 12.34 -13.97 10.81
N VAL A 296 11.14 -14.56 10.84
CA VAL A 296 10.01 -14.14 10.00
C VAL A 296 9.68 -12.65 10.17
N LEU A 297 9.97 -12.07 11.33
CA LEU A 297 9.73 -10.66 11.62
C LEU A 297 10.81 -9.72 11.09
N THR A 298 11.97 -10.21 10.66
CA THR A 298 13.09 -9.37 10.17
C THR A 298 12.68 -8.42 9.05
N LYS A 299 11.95 -8.91 8.06
CA LYS A 299 11.42 -8.12 6.94
C LYS A 299 10.60 -6.90 7.42
N TYR A 300 9.82 -7.09 8.45
CA TYR A 300 8.88 -6.10 8.96
C TYR A 300 9.59 -5.06 9.82
N TYR A 301 10.51 -5.47 10.67
CA TYR A 301 11.37 -4.56 11.44
C TYR A 301 12.31 -3.73 10.55
N ALA A 302 12.79 -4.31 9.44
CA ALA A 302 13.63 -3.61 8.48
C ALA A 302 12.89 -2.49 7.71
N ASN A 303 11.55 -2.48 7.74
CA ASN A 303 10.77 -1.50 7.00
C ASN A 303 9.67 -0.83 7.86
N PRO A 304 10.07 -0.09 8.92
CA PRO A 304 9.15 0.48 9.90
C PRO A 304 8.26 1.61 9.36
N LYS A 305 8.59 2.16 8.19
CA LYS A 305 7.71 3.11 7.48
C LYS A 305 6.45 2.45 6.94
N ARG A 306 6.51 1.16 6.67
CA ARG A 306 5.42 0.38 6.08
C ARG A 306 4.76 -0.54 7.12
N PHE A 307 5.55 -1.15 8.00
CA PHE A 307 5.08 -2.14 8.94
C PHE A 307 5.27 -1.71 10.40
N SER A 308 4.36 -2.15 11.26
CA SER A 308 4.54 -2.10 12.71
C SER A 308 4.36 -3.49 13.32
N VAL A 309 5.28 -3.86 14.21
CA VAL A 309 5.21 -5.07 15.02
C VAL A 309 4.88 -4.64 16.44
N GLU A 310 3.66 -4.92 16.84
CA GLU A 310 3.09 -4.58 18.13
C GLU A 310 2.85 -5.83 18.98
N ASP A 311 2.43 -5.67 20.22
CA ASP A 311 2.07 -6.77 21.09
C ASP A 311 0.83 -7.51 20.54
N GLY A 312 1.05 -8.72 20.05
CA GLY A 312 0.02 -9.57 19.47
C GLY A 312 -0.41 -9.20 18.05
N TYR A 313 0.25 -8.23 17.40
CA TYR A 313 -0.18 -7.76 16.09
C TYR A 313 0.99 -7.37 15.17
N LEU A 314 0.87 -7.73 13.90
CA LEU A 314 1.65 -7.20 12.79
C LEU A 314 0.72 -6.41 11.88
N ARG A 315 1.09 -5.19 11.50
CA ARG A 315 0.30 -4.35 10.60
C ARG A 315 1.12 -3.88 9.41
N CYS A 316 0.51 -3.91 8.25
CA CYS A 316 0.96 -3.17 7.07
C CYS A 316 0.12 -1.90 6.97
N ARG A 317 0.43 -0.90 7.79
CA ARG A 317 -0.37 0.33 7.90
C ARG A 317 -1.88 0.05 8.02
N GLY A 318 -2.70 0.64 7.13
CA GLY A 318 -4.14 0.40 7.05
C GLY A 318 -4.56 -0.63 5.99
N VAL A 319 -3.60 -1.36 5.39
CA VAL A 319 -3.87 -2.29 4.29
C VAL A 319 -4.31 -3.65 4.82
N TRP A 320 -3.51 -4.25 5.71
CA TRP A 320 -3.82 -5.51 6.35
C TRP A 320 -3.20 -5.58 7.76
N GLY A 321 -3.68 -6.50 8.55
CA GLY A 321 -3.15 -6.78 9.87
C GLY A 321 -3.28 -8.26 10.21
N LEU A 322 -2.24 -8.84 10.80
CA LEU A 322 -2.18 -10.23 11.20
C LEU A 322 -2.10 -10.32 12.73
N ARG A 323 -3.00 -11.08 13.33
CA ARG A 323 -2.89 -11.47 14.73
C ARG A 323 -1.80 -12.53 14.87
N MET A 324 -0.96 -12.39 15.89
CA MET A 324 0.11 -13.34 16.16
C MET A 324 0.43 -13.41 17.65
N ASP A 325 0.93 -14.52 18.09
CA ASP A 325 1.55 -14.68 19.39
C ASP A 325 3.06 -14.41 19.26
N ASN A 326 3.47 -13.19 19.48
CA ASN A 326 4.89 -12.80 19.54
C ASN A 326 5.41 -12.70 20.98
N ASN A 327 4.60 -13.07 21.98
CA ASN A 327 5.00 -13.22 23.38
C ASN A 327 5.62 -14.60 23.67
N HIS A 328 5.46 -15.60 22.78
CA HIS A 328 6.11 -16.89 22.94
C HIS A 328 7.64 -16.74 23.03
N ALA A 329 8.28 -17.44 23.98
CA ALA A 329 9.71 -17.23 24.29
C ALA A 329 10.64 -17.48 23.09
N LYS A 330 10.36 -18.51 22.27
CA LYS A 330 11.24 -18.96 21.19
C LYS A 330 10.70 -18.65 19.78
N TYR A 331 9.40 -18.62 19.60
CA TYR A 331 8.76 -18.64 18.29
C TYR A 331 7.80 -17.48 18.10
N VAL A 332 7.32 -17.31 16.88
CA VAL A 332 6.10 -16.57 16.57
C VAL A 332 5.04 -17.60 16.22
N VAL A 333 3.86 -17.49 16.80
CA VAL A 333 2.76 -18.42 16.52
C VAL A 333 1.58 -17.64 15.92
N VAL A 334 0.98 -18.19 14.86
CA VAL A 334 -0.19 -17.62 14.19
C VAL A 334 -1.21 -18.72 14.00
N PHE A 335 -2.49 -18.41 14.10
CA PHE A 335 -3.54 -19.37 13.81
C PHE A 335 -3.68 -19.61 12.30
N LEU A 336 -3.88 -20.87 11.91
CA LEU A 336 -3.92 -21.30 10.51
C LEU A 336 -4.97 -20.52 9.70
N GLY A 337 -6.13 -20.26 10.28
CA GLY A 337 -7.19 -19.49 9.64
C GLY A 337 -6.83 -18.03 9.40
N ASP A 338 -6.11 -17.40 10.33
CA ASP A 338 -5.69 -16.00 10.21
C ASP A 338 -4.65 -15.83 9.10
N LEU A 339 -3.75 -16.81 8.88
CA LEU A 339 -2.81 -16.79 7.75
C LEU A 339 -3.53 -16.72 6.40
N GLY A 340 -4.64 -17.47 6.25
CA GLY A 340 -5.40 -17.47 5.01
C GLY A 340 -6.35 -16.30 4.86
N ALA A 341 -6.88 -15.77 5.97
CA ALA A 341 -7.82 -14.67 5.96
C ALA A 341 -7.14 -13.30 5.79
N ASP A 342 -5.97 -13.11 6.41
CA ASP A 342 -5.35 -11.81 6.60
C ASP A 342 -4.15 -11.56 5.67
N LEU A 343 -3.55 -12.61 5.10
CA LEU A 343 -2.35 -12.49 4.27
C LEU A 343 -2.61 -12.83 2.81
N SER A 344 -2.02 -12.04 1.92
CA SER A 344 -1.94 -12.39 0.49
C SER A 344 -1.12 -13.68 0.28
N TYR A 345 -1.34 -14.36 -0.83
CA TYR A 345 -0.59 -15.58 -1.17
C TYR A 345 0.95 -15.37 -1.15
N LYS A 346 1.41 -14.23 -1.64
CA LYS A 346 2.83 -13.83 -1.59
C LYS A 346 3.36 -13.74 -0.16
N GLU A 347 2.60 -13.14 0.75
CA GLU A 347 2.96 -13.09 2.17
C GLU A 347 2.88 -14.47 2.82
N GLN A 348 1.88 -15.29 2.50
CA GLN A 348 1.78 -16.66 2.98
C GLN A 348 3.02 -17.49 2.59
N LEU A 349 3.52 -17.36 1.34
CA LEU A 349 4.74 -18.03 0.89
C LEU A 349 5.98 -17.54 1.65
N TYR A 350 6.07 -16.25 1.95
CA TYR A 350 7.13 -15.71 2.79
C TYR A 350 7.08 -16.33 4.20
N TRP A 351 5.93 -16.34 4.86
CA TRP A 351 5.75 -16.95 6.17
C TRP A 351 6.06 -18.45 6.14
N ARG A 352 5.66 -19.16 5.09
CA ARG A 352 5.93 -20.58 4.92
C ARG A 352 7.43 -20.92 4.93
N SER A 353 8.29 -20.02 4.46
CA SER A 353 9.73 -20.23 4.48
C SER A 353 10.35 -20.26 5.90
N TYR A 354 9.62 -19.77 6.90
CA TYR A 354 10.01 -19.77 8.31
C TYR A 354 9.19 -20.75 9.16
N ASN A 355 8.24 -21.46 8.54
CA ASN A 355 7.39 -22.43 9.24
C ASN A 355 8.22 -23.62 9.75
N ILE A 356 7.92 -24.03 10.96
CA ILE A 356 8.59 -25.14 11.65
C ILE A 356 7.56 -26.08 12.26
N ARG A 357 8.02 -27.25 12.65
CA ARG A 357 7.23 -28.20 13.44
C ARG A 357 6.79 -27.56 14.75
N PRO A 358 5.57 -27.79 15.22
CA PRO A 358 5.12 -27.31 16.52
C PRO A 358 5.99 -27.84 17.65
N GLU A 359 6.46 -26.95 18.51
CA GLU A 359 7.17 -27.26 19.73
C GLU A 359 6.51 -26.57 20.93
N GLY A 360 5.88 -27.34 21.82
CA GLY A 360 5.16 -26.79 22.96
C GLY A 360 3.77 -26.27 22.58
N GLY A 361 3.34 -25.21 23.26
CA GLY A 361 2.04 -24.56 23.08
C GLY A 361 2.18 -23.08 22.77
N ILE A 362 1.05 -22.38 22.68
CA ILE A 362 1.01 -20.91 22.61
C ILE A 362 1.47 -20.29 23.94
N SER A 363 1.84 -19.00 23.94
CA SER A 363 2.19 -18.30 25.18
C SER A 363 1.02 -18.20 26.15
N ALA A 364 1.30 -18.05 27.45
CA ALA A 364 0.26 -17.78 28.46
C ALA A 364 -0.51 -16.50 28.15
N VAL A 365 0.14 -15.48 27.62
CA VAL A 365 -0.49 -14.23 27.18
C VAL A 365 -1.49 -14.48 26.06
N CYS A 366 -1.10 -15.24 25.03
CA CYS A 366 -1.97 -15.60 23.93
C CYS A 366 -3.16 -16.45 24.40
N PHE A 367 -2.91 -17.43 25.26
CA PHE A 367 -3.98 -18.29 25.81
C PHE A 367 -5.00 -17.48 26.59
N ARG A 368 -4.58 -16.61 27.50
CA ARG A 368 -5.49 -15.76 28.28
C ARG A 368 -6.31 -14.85 27.38
N ARG A 369 -5.68 -14.20 26.41
CA ARG A 369 -6.36 -13.24 25.51
C ARG A 369 -7.31 -13.94 24.54
N SER A 370 -6.88 -15.04 23.92
CA SER A 370 -7.62 -15.66 22.81
C SER A 370 -8.66 -16.70 23.27
N PHE A 371 -8.46 -17.35 24.40
CA PHE A 371 -9.33 -18.44 24.87
C PHE A 371 -10.10 -18.10 26.16
N LEU A 372 -9.50 -17.31 27.06
CA LEU A 372 -10.18 -16.92 28.30
C LEU A 372 -10.86 -15.54 28.20
N GLY A 373 -10.58 -14.76 27.16
CA GLY A 373 -11.11 -13.39 27.02
C GLY A 373 -10.60 -12.42 28.07
N GLU A 374 -9.43 -12.71 28.67
CA GLU A 374 -8.82 -11.90 29.72
C GLU A 374 -7.83 -10.88 29.17
N PHE A 375 -7.73 -9.73 29.84
CA PHE A 375 -6.61 -8.84 29.61
C PHE A 375 -5.32 -9.44 30.18
N ALA A 376 -4.26 -9.43 29.39
CA ALA A 376 -2.92 -9.84 29.83
C ALA A 376 -1.89 -8.89 29.24
N ASP A 377 -0.93 -8.47 30.07
CA ASP A 377 0.20 -7.65 29.62
C ASP A 377 1.19 -8.51 28.82
N ALA A 378 2.03 -7.86 28.04
CA ALA A 378 3.10 -8.53 27.33
C ALA A 378 4.14 -9.12 28.30
N ASP A 379 4.68 -10.30 27.95
CA ASP A 379 5.77 -10.95 28.70
C ASP A 379 7.14 -10.60 28.12
N ARG A 380 7.24 -10.32 26.83
CA ARG A 380 8.50 -10.00 26.19
C ARG A 380 8.97 -8.60 26.52
N THR A 381 10.23 -8.49 26.91
CA THR A 381 10.83 -7.24 27.42
C THR A 381 10.78 -6.09 26.41
N ASP A 382 10.94 -6.34 25.11
CA ASP A 382 10.82 -5.31 24.08
C ASP A 382 9.39 -4.74 23.95
N LEU A 383 8.38 -5.59 24.07
CA LEU A 383 6.98 -5.19 24.07
C LEU A 383 6.60 -4.47 25.38
N VAL A 384 7.06 -5.02 26.51
CA VAL A 384 6.90 -4.39 27.85
C VAL A 384 7.52 -2.99 27.87
N PHE A 385 8.76 -2.84 27.34
CA PHE A 385 9.43 -1.55 27.29
C PHE A 385 8.62 -0.51 26.53
N LYS A 386 8.10 -0.83 25.35
CA LYS A 386 7.26 0.08 24.55
C LYS A 386 6.01 0.52 25.30
N SER A 387 5.33 -0.42 25.96
CA SER A 387 4.13 -0.16 26.76
C SER A 387 4.45 0.74 27.97
N VAL A 388 5.49 0.38 28.75
CA VAL A 388 5.90 1.13 29.94
C VAL A 388 6.38 2.54 29.57
N LEU A 389 7.14 2.70 28.48
CA LEU A 389 7.58 4.03 28.01
C LEU A 389 6.40 4.92 27.61
N SER A 390 5.42 4.36 26.91
CA SER A 390 4.21 5.09 26.49
C SER A 390 3.43 5.58 27.72
N THR A 391 3.19 4.69 28.68
CA THR A 391 2.51 5.02 29.94
C THR A 391 3.30 6.06 30.74
N PHE A 392 4.60 5.87 30.90
CA PHE A 392 5.48 6.79 31.59
C PHE A 392 5.45 8.21 30.98
N ASN A 393 5.57 8.34 29.68
CA ASN A 393 5.58 9.64 29.00
C ASN A 393 4.25 10.39 29.18
N ARG A 394 3.12 9.67 29.15
CA ARG A 394 1.79 10.23 29.43
C ARG A 394 1.70 10.73 30.86
N ASP A 395 2.04 9.89 31.83
CA ASP A 395 1.88 10.17 33.27
C ASP A 395 2.87 11.23 33.71
N TRP A 396 4.11 11.23 33.21
CA TRP A 396 5.08 12.29 33.48
C TRP A 396 4.59 13.65 32.97
N SER A 397 4.08 13.68 31.74
CA SER A 397 3.57 14.91 31.12
C SER A 397 2.35 15.45 31.88
N ALA A 398 1.51 14.59 32.44
CA ALA A 398 0.38 14.98 33.27
C ALA A 398 0.81 15.62 34.59
N VAL A 399 1.87 15.13 35.24
CA VAL A 399 2.36 15.63 36.53
C VAL A 399 3.23 16.87 36.36
N TYR A 400 4.17 16.87 35.42
CA TYR A 400 5.17 17.94 35.28
C TYR A 400 4.82 18.99 34.22
N GLY A 401 3.81 18.76 33.35
CA GLY A 401 3.45 19.67 32.26
C GLY A 401 4.43 19.66 31.06
N TRP A 402 5.40 18.77 31.06
CA TRP A 402 6.39 18.62 29.99
C TRP A 402 6.90 17.17 29.93
N PRO A 403 7.28 16.64 28.73
CA PRO A 403 7.80 15.29 28.61
C PRO A 403 9.27 15.22 29.07
N LEU A 404 9.65 14.19 29.85
CA LEU A 404 11.05 13.91 30.19
C LEU A 404 11.83 13.47 28.95
N PHE A 405 11.26 12.55 28.19
CA PHE A 405 11.77 12.13 26.90
C PHE A 405 10.94 12.84 25.81
N LYS A 406 11.57 13.75 25.06
CA LYS A 406 10.91 14.46 23.97
C LYS A 406 10.46 13.48 22.89
N PRO A 407 9.34 13.75 22.20
CA PRO A 407 8.99 12.98 21.01
C PRO A 407 10.17 12.92 20.03
N LEU A 408 10.41 11.74 19.46
CA LEU A 408 11.41 11.57 18.41
C LEU A 408 11.01 12.38 17.17
N SER A 409 12.00 12.90 16.45
CA SER A 409 11.76 13.54 15.15
C SER A 409 11.16 12.56 14.16
N ASP A 410 10.51 13.06 13.10
CA ASP A 410 9.97 12.20 12.03
C ASP A 410 11.07 11.30 11.41
N ALA A 411 12.30 11.82 11.31
CA ALA A 411 13.44 11.06 10.83
C ALA A 411 13.84 9.91 11.76
N ASP A 412 13.61 10.05 13.07
CA ASP A 412 14.03 9.07 14.10
C ASP A 412 12.84 8.26 14.67
N SER A 413 11.61 8.57 14.31
CA SER A 413 10.40 7.89 14.79
C SER A 413 10.45 6.36 14.58
N HIS A 414 11.15 5.93 13.52
CA HIS A 414 11.40 4.53 13.21
C HIS A 414 12.16 3.78 14.31
N CYS A 415 12.99 4.47 15.11
CA CYS A 415 13.78 3.85 16.17
C CYS A 415 12.90 3.17 17.22
N LEU A 416 11.77 3.76 17.59
CA LEU A 416 10.84 3.15 18.55
C LEU A 416 10.00 2.04 17.91
N VAL A 417 9.54 2.24 16.69
CA VAL A 417 8.72 1.25 15.96
C VAL A 417 9.51 -0.03 15.70
N ALA A 418 10.75 0.11 15.23
CA ALA A 418 11.64 -1.01 14.90
C ALA A 418 12.39 -1.58 16.11
N LEU A 419 12.28 -1.01 17.31
CA LEU A 419 12.98 -1.54 18.49
C LEU A 419 12.49 -2.95 18.81
N HIS A 420 13.41 -3.90 18.91
CA HIS A 420 13.14 -5.30 19.26
C HIS A 420 14.39 -5.96 19.80
N ILE A 421 14.22 -7.10 20.48
CA ILE A 421 15.35 -7.96 20.84
C ILE A 421 15.95 -8.55 19.56
N PRO A 422 17.28 -8.41 19.29
CA PRO A 422 17.91 -8.96 18.10
C PRO A 422 17.45 -10.38 17.79
N LEU A 423 17.11 -10.63 16.54
CA LEU A 423 16.62 -11.92 16.06
C LEU A 423 17.77 -12.82 15.60
N THR A 424 18.90 -12.23 15.29
CA THR A 424 20.11 -12.88 14.80
C THR A 424 21.31 -12.56 15.69
N GLU A 425 22.42 -13.26 15.48
CA GLU A 425 23.71 -12.95 16.13
C GLU A 425 24.51 -11.90 15.35
N ASP A 426 23.91 -11.23 14.39
CA ASP A 426 24.57 -10.18 13.61
C ASP A 426 24.85 -8.96 14.51
N GLU A 427 26.14 -8.60 14.57
CA GLU A 427 26.61 -7.45 15.31
C GLU A 427 25.95 -6.15 14.84
N ALA A 428 25.66 -6.00 13.54
CA ALA A 428 25.03 -4.82 12.99
C ALA A 428 23.57 -4.67 13.48
N GLU A 429 22.84 -5.78 13.65
CA GLU A 429 21.50 -5.76 14.22
C GLU A 429 21.56 -5.31 15.68
N PHE A 430 22.45 -5.90 16.50
CA PHE A 430 22.64 -5.50 17.89
C PHE A 430 23.00 -4.02 18.02
N ASP A 431 23.99 -3.55 17.28
CA ASP A 431 24.43 -2.15 17.27
C ASP A 431 23.29 -1.19 16.89
N SER A 432 22.48 -1.56 15.91
CA SER A 432 21.30 -0.80 15.50
C SER A 432 20.27 -0.67 16.63
N GLN A 433 20.02 -1.74 17.40
CA GLN A 433 19.09 -1.72 18.51
C GLN A 433 19.63 -0.89 19.70
N VAL A 434 20.94 -0.96 19.97
CA VAL A 434 21.61 -0.10 20.97
C VAL A 434 21.50 1.37 20.59
N LEU A 435 21.76 1.72 19.32
CA LEU A 435 21.61 3.08 18.82
C LEU A 435 20.16 3.58 18.96
N ALA A 436 19.18 2.75 18.59
CA ALA A 436 17.77 3.08 18.71
C ALA A 436 17.36 3.35 20.16
N LEU A 437 17.77 2.47 21.10
CA LEU A 437 17.47 2.62 22.52
C LEU A 437 18.14 3.87 23.12
N ALA A 438 19.38 4.16 22.72
CA ALA A 438 20.09 5.37 23.17
C ALA A 438 19.42 6.65 22.66
N LYS A 439 18.92 6.68 21.44
CA LYS A 439 18.12 7.79 20.92
C LYS A 439 16.83 7.99 21.74
N ILE A 440 16.15 6.91 22.11
CA ILE A 440 14.90 6.95 22.86
C ILE A 440 15.13 7.43 24.31
N LEU A 441 16.18 7.00 25.00
CA LEU A 441 16.37 7.27 26.44
C LEU A 441 17.39 8.35 26.76
N ILE A 442 18.31 8.66 25.85
CA ILE A 442 19.42 9.59 26.13
C ILE A 442 19.30 10.85 25.28
N GLU A 443 19.25 10.71 23.95
CA GLU A 443 19.21 11.87 23.06
C GLU A 443 17.87 12.62 23.13
N SER A 444 16.79 11.91 23.45
CA SER A 444 15.47 12.51 23.63
C SER A 444 15.29 13.24 24.95
N LEU A 445 16.23 13.16 25.91
CA LEU A 445 16.12 13.85 27.19
C LEU A 445 15.81 15.34 27.00
N ASN A 446 14.85 15.84 27.78
CA ASN A 446 14.46 17.26 27.75
C ASN A 446 15.42 18.10 28.56
N GLU A 447 16.65 18.25 28.07
CA GLU A 447 17.74 18.94 28.75
C GLU A 447 17.38 20.38 29.14
N GLY A 448 16.57 21.09 28.35
CA GLY A 448 16.12 22.44 28.65
C GLY A 448 15.27 22.46 29.91
N LYS A 449 14.25 21.61 30.00
CA LYS A 449 13.37 21.50 31.15
C LYS A 449 14.07 20.96 32.39
N LEU A 450 14.99 20.02 32.23
CA LEU A 450 15.84 19.54 33.33
C LEU A 450 16.72 20.66 33.89
N ARG A 451 17.31 21.48 33.04
CA ARG A 451 18.10 22.65 33.46
C ARG A 451 17.24 23.68 34.20
N ASP A 452 16.04 23.99 33.66
CA ASP A 452 15.13 24.97 34.29
C ASP A 452 14.66 24.51 35.69
N ALA A 453 14.62 23.18 35.90
CA ALA A 453 14.19 22.59 37.17
C ALA A 453 15.32 22.42 38.21
N VAL A 454 16.57 22.70 37.86
CA VAL A 454 17.74 22.54 38.75
C VAL A 454 18.45 23.88 38.92
N PRO A 455 18.40 24.53 40.10
CA PRO A 455 19.15 25.75 40.39
C PRO A 455 20.67 25.52 40.27
N GLU A 456 21.40 26.51 39.79
CA GLU A 456 22.89 26.55 39.77
C GLU A 456 23.58 25.41 38.99
N LEU A 457 23.00 24.97 37.87
CA LEU A 457 23.62 23.96 37.05
C LEU A 457 24.71 24.59 36.16
N ASP A 458 25.91 23.97 36.11
CA ASP A 458 26.96 24.37 35.18
C ASP A 458 26.42 24.29 33.73
N PRO A 459 26.58 25.37 32.94
CA PRO A 459 26.12 25.39 31.52
C PRO A 459 26.64 24.23 30.65
N ASN A 460 27.82 23.69 31.01
CA ASN A 460 28.46 22.58 30.29
C ASN A 460 27.97 21.18 30.70
N THR A 461 27.08 21.07 31.70
CA THR A 461 26.54 19.80 32.15
C THR A 461 25.74 19.11 31.05
N LYS A 462 26.05 17.83 30.78
CA LYS A 462 25.39 17.05 29.74
C LYS A 462 24.11 16.36 30.24
N GLY A 463 23.26 15.90 29.33
CA GLY A 463 21.91 15.40 29.57
C GLY A 463 21.74 14.40 30.71
N ILE A 464 22.55 13.30 30.75
CA ILE A 464 22.50 12.30 31.83
C ILE A 464 22.86 12.93 33.20
N SER A 465 23.85 13.79 33.23
CA SER A 465 24.23 14.49 34.47
C SER A 465 23.20 15.53 34.91
N LYS A 466 22.47 16.14 33.95
CA LYS A 466 21.30 17.00 34.29
C LYS A 466 20.20 16.19 34.93
N LEU A 467 19.90 15.00 34.40
CA LEU A 467 18.92 14.09 34.99
C LEU A 467 19.36 13.64 36.41
N GLU A 468 20.61 13.24 36.56
CA GLU A 468 21.16 12.87 37.89
C GLU A 468 20.99 13.99 38.92
N ARG A 469 21.33 15.24 38.54
CA ARG A 469 21.19 16.38 39.41
C ARG A 469 19.73 16.69 39.73
N PHE A 470 18.85 16.58 38.75
CA PHE A 470 17.41 16.72 38.95
C PHE A 470 16.88 15.69 39.98
N LEU A 471 17.28 14.44 39.87
CA LEU A 471 16.89 13.38 40.80
C LEU A 471 17.39 13.65 42.20
N GLN A 472 18.64 14.12 42.37
CA GLN A 472 19.21 14.52 43.65
C GLN A 472 18.43 15.69 44.30
N VAL A 473 18.07 16.71 43.51
CA VAL A 473 17.24 17.85 44.00
C VAL A 473 15.85 17.37 44.45
N LYS A 474 15.32 16.32 43.82
CA LYS A 474 14.07 15.66 44.23
C LYS A 474 14.24 14.72 45.44
N GLY A 475 15.44 14.65 46.05
CA GLY A 475 15.72 13.81 47.21
C GLY A 475 16.00 12.33 46.91
N LEU A 476 16.19 11.97 45.62
CA LEU A 476 16.48 10.60 45.22
C LEU A 476 17.98 10.34 45.21
N THR A 477 18.51 9.79 46.31
CA THR A 477 19.94 9.46 46.49
C THR A 477 20.28 8.04 46.02
N ASP A 478 19.27 7.20 45.82
CA ASP A 478 19.38 5.79 45.42
C ASP A 478 19.35 5.59 43.88
N CYS A 479 19.43 6.67 43.09
CA CYS A 479 19.36 6.64 41.63
C CYS A 479 20.65 6.18 40.93
N GLN A 480 21.76 5.93 41.65
CA GLN A 480 23.09 5.70 41.07
C GLN A 480 23.16 4.51 40.11
N ALA A 481 22.45 3.41 40.42
CA ALA A 481 22.41 2.26 39.56
C ALA A 481 21.78 2.55 38.16
N HIS A 482 20.72 3.38 38.15
CA HIS A 482 20.03 3.80 36.95
C HIS A 482 20.85 4.79 36.11
N ILE A 483 21.53 5.73 36.80
CA ILE A 483 22.46 6.65 36.12
C ILE A 483 23.66 5.92 35.53
N LYS A 484 24.23 4.93 36.25
CA LYS A 484 25.29 4.05 35.75
C LYS A 484 24.81 3.29 34.50
N PHE A 485 23.59 2.75 34.51
CA PHE A 485 23.00 2.10 33.35
C PHE A 485 22.94 3.04 32.13
N MET A 486 22.45 4.28 32.30
CA MET A 486 22.37 5.23 31.19
C MET A 486 23.75 5.61 30.64
N ARG A 487 24.77 5.74 31.49
CA ARG A 487 26.16 5.99 31.07
C ARG A 487 26.73 4.79 30.29
N ASN A 488 26.52 3.57 30.77
CA ASN A 488 26.96 2.36 30.06
C ASN A 488 26.25 2.21 28.69
N LEU A 489 24.94 2.53 28.61
CA LEU A 489 24.22 2.56 27.34
C LEU A 489 24.77 3.61 26.37
N HIS A 490 25.14 4.79 26.89
CA HIS A 490 25.79 5.84 26.12
C HIS A 490 27.16 5.39 25.58
N ASP A 491 27.95 4.70 26.39
CA ASP A 491 29.27 4.22 26.00
C ASP A 491 29.17 3.08 24.96
N LEU A 492 28.18 2.18 25.08
CA LEU A 492 27.87 1.18 24.04
C LEU A 492 27.51 1.84 22.72
N ARG A 493 26.64 2.86 22.75
CA ARG A 493 26.25 3.60 21.54
C ARG A 493 27.46 4.19 20.81
N HIS A 494 28.43 4.73 21.54
CA HIS A 494 29.65 5.30 20.94
C HIS A 494 30.48 4.26 20.21
N GLY A 495 30.50 3.01 20.71
CA GLY A 495 31.20 1.90 20.04
C GLY A 495 30.45 1.40 18.82
N ALA A 496 29.13 1.38 18.84
CA ALA A 496 28.29 0.96 17.71
C ALA A 496 28.38 1.92 16.51
N GLY A 497 28.57 3.23 16.77
CA GLY A 497 28.71 4.26 15.72
C GLY A 497 30.14 4.64 15.36
N HIS A 498 31.13 4.21 16.15
CA HIS A 498 32.52 4.63 16.05
C HIS A 498 33.49 3.48 16.45
N ARG A 499 34.77 3.83 16.67
CA ARG A 499 35.80 2.86 17.11
C ARG A 499 35.50 2.32 18.50
N LYS A 500 35.49 0.99 18.68
CA LYS A 500 35.29 0.29 19.95
C LYS A 500 36.46 0.54 20.91
N GLY A 501 36.41 1.64 21.66
CA GLY A 501 37.43 2.03 22.63
C GLY A 501 37.22 1.39 24.00
N GLU A 502 38.10 1.75 25.00
CA GLU A 502 38.04 1.20 26.36
C GLU A 502 36.70 1.38 27.08
N ALA A 503 36.00 2.53 26.86
CA ALA A 503 34.69 2.81 27.45
C ALA A 503 33.66 1.79 26.95
N PHE A 504 33.63 1.54 25.63
CA PHE A 504 32.80 0.50 25.02
C PHE A 504 33.07 -0.86 25.62
N GLN A 505 34.36 -1.27 25.70
CA GLN A 505 34.73 -2.60 26.21
C GLN A 505 34.29 -2.80 27.68
N ARG A 506 34.42 -1.76 28.52
CA ARG A 506 33.92 -1.80 29.91
C ARG A 506 32.41 -1.92 29.97
N ALA A 507 31.68 -1.12 29.18
CA ALA A 507 30.22 -1.19 29.10
C ALA A 507 29.75 -2.56 28.55
N ALA A 508 30.40 -3.08 27.52
CA ALA A 508 30.12 -4.37 26.93
C ALA A 508 30.30 -5.52 27.95
N ALA A 509 31.41 -5.50 28.70
CA ALA A 509 31.65 -6.48 29.77
C ALA A 509 30.62 -6.39 30.91
N GLU A 510 30.20 -5.18 31.31
CA GLU A 510 29.16 -4.98 32.35
C GLU A 510 27.80 -5.55 31.93
N PHE A 511 27.49 -5.59 30.62
CA PHE A 511 26.27 -6.21 30.08
C PHE A 511 26.48 -7.70 29.70
N GLY A 512 27.69 -8.20 29.75
CA GLY A 512 28.03 -9.59 29.42
C GLY A 512 28.12 -9.86 27.93
N LEU A 513 28.45 -8.84 27.12
CA LEU A 513 28.69 -9.00 25.69
C LEU A 513 30.00 -9.78 25.47
N GLY A 514 29.92 -10.87 24.72
CA GLY A 514 31.04 -11.84 24.56
C GLY A 514 30.81 -13.17 25.29
N ASP A 515 30.08 -13.15 26.42
CA ASP A 515 29.73 -14.35 27.17
C ASP A 515 28.34 -14.90 26.84
N LYS A 516 27.45 -14.02 26.34
CA LYS A 516 26.05 -14.33 26.01
C LYS A 516 25.78 -13.95 24.57
N ASN A 517 24.71 -14.53 23.99
CA ASN A 517 24.25 -14.15 22.68
C ASN A 517 23.69 -12.72 22.67
N ALA A 518 23.70 -12.09 21.50
CA ALA A 518 23.28 -10.69 21.29
C ALA A 518 21.86 -10.42 21.80
N GLY A 519 20.93 -11.33 21.52
CA GLY A 519 19.55 -11.23 21.98
C GLY A 519 19.41 -11.22 23.49
N ALA A 520 20.13 -12.13 24.22
CA ALA A 520 20.09 -12.18 25.67
C ALA A 520 20.73 -10.96 26.33
N VAL A 521 21.79 -10.41 25.73
CA VAL A 521 22.42 -9.18 26.22
C VAL A 521 21.46 -8.00 26.06
N PHE A 522 20.84 -7.86 24.89
CA PHE A 522 19.91 -6.75 24.64
C PHE A 522 18.62 -6.86 25.47
N ASP A 523 18.12 -8.07 25.72
CA ASP A 523 17.03 -8.33 26.66
C ASP A 523 17.37 -7.82 28.07
N ALA A 524 18.59 -8.11 28.55
CA ALA A 524 19.05 -7.61 29.84
C ALA A 524 19.19 -6.06 29.87
N ILE A 525 19.61 -5.44 28.79
CA ILE A 525 19.65 -3.98 28.63
C ILE A 525 18.24 -3.39 28.68
N LEU A 526 17.28 -3.98 27.98
CA LEU A 526 15.88 -3.54 27.99
C LEU A 526 15.23 -3.71 29.37
N ARG A 527 15.53 -4.80 30.12
CA ARG A 527 15.06 -4.94 31.50
C ARG A 527 15.52 -3.78 32.37
N LYS A 528 16.81 -3.42 32.31
CA LYS A 528 17.32 -2.24 33.05
C LYS A 528 16.67 -0.95 32.59
N ALA A 529 16.30 -0.81 31.33
CA ALA A 529 15.54 0.33 30.82
C ALA A 529 14.10 0.39 31.39
N VAL A 530 13.43 -0.76 31.44
CA VAL A 530 12.10 -0.89 32.09
C VAL A 530 12.20 -0.55 33.59
N ASP A 531 13.22 -1.06 34.28
CA ASP A 531 13.44 -0.78 35.70
C ASP A 531 13.69 0.71 35.96
N LEU A 532 14.45 1.39 35.11
CA LEU A 532 14.62 2.84 35.17
C LEU A 532 13.26 3.58 35.07
N LEU A 533 12.44 3.23 34.07
CA LEU A 533 11.15 3.87 33.88
C LEU A 533 10.19 3.62 35.05
N ARG A 534 10.15 2.39 35.57
CA ARG A 534 9.36 2.01 36.75
C ARG A 534 9.85 2.73 38.02
N TYR A 535 11.17 2.81 38.20
CA TYR A 535 11.76 3.56 39.31
C TYR A 535 11.33 5.04 39.27
N LEU A 536 11.48 5.71 38.14
CA LEU A 536 11.06 7.11 37.98
C LEU A 536 9.55 7.29 38.19
N ASN A 537 8.73 6.36 37.68
CA ASN A 537 7.29 6.37 37.85
C ASN A 537 6.90 6.26 39.34
N CYS A 538 7.41 5.26 40.03
CA CYS A 538 7.13 5.02 41.45
C CYS A 538 7.58 6.19 42.36
N ARG A 539 8.80 6.70 42.13
CA ARG A 539 9.43 7.67 43.02
C ARG A 539 9.01 9.12 42.77
N LEU A 540 8.61 9.47 41.57
CA LEU A 540 8.31 10.86 41.17
C LEU A 540 6.85 11.10 40.80
N LEU A 541 6.12 10.08 40.39
CA LEU A 541 4.73 10.24 39.94
C LEU A 541 3.72 9.67 40.96
N GLY A 542 4.20 8.92 41.97
CA GLY A 542 3.34 8.38 43.03
C GLY A 542 2.35 7.30 42.55
N VAL A 543 2.50 6.82 41.34
CA VAL A 543 1.70 5.72 40.80
C VAL A 543 2.32 4.42 41.30
N GLY A 544 1.74 3.86 42.37
CA GLY A 544 2.21 2.62 42.99
C GLY A 544 2.26 1.48 41.97
N SER A 545 3.33 0.72 42.02
CA SER A 545 3.43 -0.58 41.36
C SER A 545 2.29 -1.46 41.83
N ALA A 546 1.29 -1.70 41.00
CA ALA A 546 0.50 -2.91 41.15
C ALA A 546 1.47 -4.07 40.91
N GLU A 547 1.91 -4.76 41.95
CA GLU A 547 2.56 -6.04 41.85
C GLU A 547 1.64 -6.96 41.02
N PRO A 548 2.15 -7.72 40.07
CA PRO A 548 1.37 -8.76 39.45
C PRO A 548 0.94 -9.73 40.56
N ALA A 549 -0.37 -9.89 40.73
CA ALA A 549 -0.92 -10.86 41.65
C ALA A 549 -0.31 -12.24 41.32
N GLN A 550 0.51 -12.75 42.23
CA GLN A 550 0.94 -14.14 42.27
C GLN A 550 -0.32 -14.97 42.62
N THR A 551 -0.89 -15.63 41.62
CA THR A 551 -1.69 -16.86 41.78
C THR A 551 -1.47 -17.79 40.59
#